data_e2ef39e60a25af5f05e6cc523c8a8eff
#
_entry.id   e2ef39e60a25af5f05e6cc523c8a8eff
#
_cell.length_a   1.000
_cell.length_b   1.000
_cell.length_c   1.000
_cell.angle_alpha   90.00
_cell.angle_beta   90.00
_cell.angle_gamma   90.00
#
_symmetry.space_group_name_H-M   'P 1'
#
loop_
_entity.id
_entity.type
_entity.pdbx_description
1 polymer ?
#
loop_
_entity_poly.entity_id
_entity_poly.type
_entity_poly.pdbx_seq_one_letter_code
_entity_poly.pdbx_strand_id
1 'polypeptide(L)'
;MKQLSLILIGGGDRGSSYLKYLQQNPEKFRLVGIAEPIREKREYLRDLYQVPQKNCYESYEEILALPKFADVAMICTQDKMHFEPALMAMEKKYDLLMEKPISTSPRECYQMYRAAEEHGVKSVVCHVLRYTPFYKAIKKFIADGNMGEIMNMIHTEGVGNVHISHSYVRGNWRKESESSPMILAKCSHDTDLLQWLVGELCTKVQSVGTLSYFCEKNKPEGAPKRCLDGCPHKDTCYYYAPDLYRLPTAEVQHFRAIVANKFDPTDEELDEILKTSPYGRCVYQCDNDVVDHQIVNMQFGKDKYASLTMSGFNKGGRVTTIMGTEGELRADMEEQSVTFYSFKTHETTSVYKPEAGFDQTIAGGHGGGDMGIMADLYDYLALNQPSDSISDLKVSCMSHLICFAAEDARKKGVTVDMGTYLSQFESK
;
A
#
# COMPACT_ATOMS: atom_id res chain seq x y z
N MET A 1 22.72 21.32 -8.54
CA MET A 1 21.62 20.86 -7.67
C MET A 1 22.23 20.13 -6.48
N LYS A 2 21.60 20.16 -5.29
CA LYS A 2 22.06 19.40 -4.13
C LYS A 2 21.71 17.93 -4.33
N GLN A 3 22.70 17.03 -4.39
CA GLN A 3 22.44 15.58 -4.35
C GLN A 3 22.13 15.17 -2.91
N LEU A 4 21.05 14.43 -2.70
CA LEU A 4 20.67 13.88 -1.40
C LEU A 4 21.26 12.49 -1.21
N SER A 5 21.78 12.22 -0.02
CA SER A 5 22.29 10.92 0.38
C SER A 5 21.23 10.11 1.12
N LEU A 6 21.12 8.81 0.79
CA LEU A 6 20.13 7.90 1.36
C LEU A 6 20.81 6.74 2.08
N ILE A 7 20.23 6.30 3.18
CA ILE A 7 20.43 4.95 3.73
C ILE A 7 19.16 4.13 3.50
N LEU A 8 19.32 2.86 3.13
CA LEU A 8 18.21 1.91 2.97
C LEU A 8 18.16 0.96 4.16
N ILE A 9 16.99 0.83 4.77
CA ILE A 9 16.67 -0.13 5.83
C ILE A 9 15.58 -1.06 5.30
N GLY A 10 15.97 -2.30 4.94
CA GLY A 10 15.12 -3.27 4.25
C GLY A 10 15.26 -3.23 2.72
N GLY A 11 16.08 -4.13 2.17
CA GLY A 11 16.35 -4.30 0.73
C GLY A 11 15.39 -5.25 0.01
N GLY A 12 14.13 -5.33 0.47
CA GLY A 12 13.08 -6.12 -0.16
C GLY A 12 12.56 -5.52 -1.47
N ASP A 13 11.43 -6.04 -1.94
CA ASP A 13 10.80 -5.62 -3.21
C ASP A 13 10.54 -4.10 -3.25
N ARG A 14 9.96 -3.53 -2.19
CA ARG A 14 9.62 -2.12 -2.14
C ARG A 14 10.85 -1.21 -2.12
N GLY A 15 11.81 -1.48 -1.23
CA GLY A 15 13.08 -0.74 -1.20
C GLY A 15 13.80 -0.75 -2.54
N SER A 16 13.89 -1.92 -3.18
CA SER A 16 14.50 -2.08 -4.50
C SER A 16 13.75 -1.32 -5.60
N SER A 17 12.41 -1.24 -5.52
CA SER A 17 11.60 -0.50 -6.50
C SER A 17 11.88 0.99 -6.48
N TYR A 18 11.96 1.61 -5.30
CA TYR A 18 12.30 3.05 -5.18
C TYR A 18 13.73 3.36 -5.63
N LEU A 19 14.66 2.45 -5.35
CA LEU A 19 16.06 2.64 -5.76
C LEU A 19 16.24 2.68 -7.29
N LYS A 20 15.32 2.15 -8.09
CA LYS A 20 15.35 2.29 -9.56
C LYS A 20 15.35 3.76 -10.00
N TYR A 21 14.73 4.65 -9.21
CA TYR A 21 14.75 6.09 -9.49
C TYR A 21 16.17 6.66 -9.48
N LEU A 22 17.05 6.17 -8.59
CA LEU A 22 18.43 6.63 -8.48
C LEU A 22 19.25 6.28 -9.74
N GLN A 23 18.96 5.15 -10.37
CA GLN A 23 19.63 4.77 -11.63
C GLN A 23 19.29 5.72 -12.78
N GLN A 24 18.07 6.23 -12.79
CA GLN A 24 17.60 7.17 -13.80
C GLN A 24 17.95 8.64 -13.48
N ASN A 25 18.18 8.96 -12.20
CA ASN A 25 18.44 10.31 -11.70
C ASN A 25 19.63 10.32 -10.71
N PRO A 26 20.82 9.89 -11.13
CA PRO A 26 21.98 9.78 -10.24
C PRO A 26 22.47 11.13 -9.69
N GLU A 27 22.11 12.23 -10.33
CA GLU A 27 22.43 13.59 -9.87
C GLU A 27 21.56 14.04 -8.69
N LYS A 28 20.39 13.41 -8.50
CA LYS A 28 19.45 13.79 -7.43
C LYS A 28 19.71 13.02 -6.14
N PHE A 29 19.95 11.72 -6.23
CA PHE A 29 20.09 10.85 -5.07
C PHE A 29 21.30 9.93 -5.18
N ARG A 30 21.89 9.59 -4.03
CA ARG A 30 22.94 8.59 -3.88
C ARG A 30 22.67 7.68 -2.70
N LEU A 31 22.71 6.36 -2.91
CA LEU A 31 22.67 5.38 -1.84
C LEU A 31 24.05 5.28 -1.19
N VAL A 32 24.15 5.52 0.13
CA VAL A 32 25.42 5.56 0.87
C VAL A 32 25.54 4.52 1.97
N GLY A 33 24.43 3.86 2.34
CA GLY A 33 24.40 2.79 3.34
C GLY A 33 23.20 1.87 3.16
N ILE A 34 23.35 0.61 3.60
CA ILE A 34 22.35 -0.45 3.49
C ILE A 34 22.30 -1.23 4.80
N ALA A 35 21.10 -1.47 5.32
CA ALA A 35 20.81 -2.44 6.37
C ALA A 35 19.81 -3.49 5.82
N GLU A 36 20.29 -4.71 5.58
CA GLU A 36 19.51 -5.82 5.04
C GLU A 36 20.04 -7.14 5.61
N PRO A 37 19.24 -7.94 6.33
CA PRO A 37 19.72 -9.17 6.96
C PRO A 37 20.10 -10.26 5.95
N ILE A 38 19.43 -10.31 4.79
CA ILE A 38 19.70 -11.32 3.76
C ILE A 38 20.95 -10.93 2.98
N ARG A 39 22.02 -11.69 3.18
CA ARG A 39 23.34 -11.41 2.63
C ARG A 39 23.33 -11.23 1.11
N GLU A 40 22.67 -12.11 0.39
CA GLU A 40 22.62 -12.08 -1.07
C GLU A 40 21.97 -10.81 -1.61
N LYS A 41 20.88 -10.36 -0.96
CA LYS A 41 20.19 -9.09 -1.30
C LYS A 41 21.09 -7.89 -0.98
N ARG A 42 21.72 -7.90 0.19
CA ARG A 42 22.62 -6.83 0.65
C ARG A 42 23.81 -6.67 -0.29
N GLU A 43 24.45 -7.77 -0.68
CA GLU A 43 25.59 -7.78 -1.62
C GLU A 43 25.17 -7.34 -3.03
N TYR A 44 24.03 -7.82 -3.52
CA TYR A 44 23.47 -7.39 -4.79
C TYR A 44 23.25 -5.88 -4.86
N LEU A 45 22.57 -5.29 -3.85
CA LEU A 45 22.31 -3.86 -3.78
C LEU A 45 23.59 -3.05 -3.60
N ARG A 46 24.55 -3.54 -2.78
CA ARG A 46 25.88 -2.93 -2.63
C ARG A 46 26.57 -2.76 -3.97
N ASP A 47 26.64 -3.83 -4.74
CA ASP A 47 27.37 -3.85 -6.00
C ASP A 47 26.66 -3.02 -7.07
N LEU A 48 25.34 -3.12 -7.15
CA LEU A 48 24.49 -2.36 -8.09
C LEU A 48 24.61 -0.84 -7.88
N TYR A 49 24.61 -0.39 -6.62
CA TYR A 49 24.64 1.04 -6.26
C TYR A 49 26.02 1.51 -5.77
N GLN A 50 27.05 0.65 -5.85
CA GLN A 50 28.43 0.95 -5.48
C GLN A 50 28.56 1.49 -4.03
N VAL A 51 27.79 0.92 -3.10
CA VAL A 51 27.87 1.28 -1.69
C VAL A 51 29.14 0.67 -1.07
N PRO A 52 29.95 1.47 -0.34
CA PRO A 52 31.14 0.94 0.33
C PRO A 52 30.80 -0.21 1.29
N GLN A 53 31.58 -1.31 1.28
CA GLN A 53 31.35 -2.47 2.14
C GLN A 53 31.22 -2.11 3.62
N LYS A 54 31.98 -1.14 4.09
CA LYS A 54 31.93 -0.65 5.48
C LYS A 54 30.60 0.03 5.87
N ASN A 55 29.74 0.33 4.90
CA ASN A 55 28.41 0.94 5.09
C ASN A 55 27.28 -0.07 4.83
N CYS A 56 27.59 -1.37 4.79
CA CYS A 56 26.63 -2.46 4.60
C CYS A 56 26.50 -3.26 5.90
N TYR A 57 25.30 -3.29 6.46
CA TYR A 57 24.98 -3.83 7.79
C TYR A 57 23.92 -4.92 7.69
N GLU A 58 23.86 -5.78 8.71
CA GLU A 58 22.85 -6.85 8.78
C GLU A 58 21.56 -6.36 9.41
N SER A 59 21.63 -5.33 10.25
CA SER A 59 20.48 -4.83 10.96
C SER A 59 20.39 -3.29 10.95
N TYR A 60 19.18 -2.77 11.20
CA TYR A 60 18.96 -1.33 11.31
C TYR A 60 19.61 -0.75 12.59
N GLU A 61 19.75 -1.56 13.64
CA GLU A 61 20.42 -1.14 14.88
C GLU A 61 21.88 -0.80 14.63
N GLU A 62 22.57 -1.61 13.81
CA GLU A 62 23.98 -1.36 13.49
C GLU A 62 24.15 -0.05 12.72
N ILE A 63 23.40 0.17 11.64
CA ILE A 63 23.53 1.39 10.82
C ILE A 63 23.05 2.64 11.57
N LEU A 64 22.00 2.53 12.38
CA LEU A 64 21.47 3.64 13.18
C LEU A 64 22.21 3.85 14.51
N ALA A 65 23.09 2.94 14.95
CA ALA A 65 24.01 3.21 16.05
C ALA A 65 25.06 4.29 15.68
N LEU A 66 25.39 4.41 14.41
CA LEU A 66 26.38 5.38 13.91
C LEU A 66 25.90 6.83 14.03
N PRO A 67 26.80 7.81 14.06
CA PRO A 67 26.46 9.20 13.80
C PRO A 67 25.75 9.36 12.45
N LYS A 68 24.82 10.32 12.34
CA LYS A 68 24.15 10.61 11.06
C LYS A 68 25.17 10.86 9.94
N PHE A 69 25.05 10.12 8.82
CA PHE A 69 25.93 10.23 7.66
C PHE A 69 25.21 10.29 6.31
N ALA A 70 23.88 10.41 6.35
CA ALA A 70 23.04 10.63 5.18
C ALA A 70 21.93 11.65 5.46
N ASP A 71 21.31 12.16 4.39
CA ASP A 71 20.19 13.11 4.52
C ASP A 71 18.88 12.36 4.89
N VAL A 72 18.61 11.21 4.26
CA VAL A 72 17.33 10.49 4.34
C VAL A 72 17.54 9.05 4.78
N ALA A 73 16.68 8.55 5.65
CA ALA A 73 16.52 7.12 5.94
C ALA A 73 15.27 6.59 5.19
N MET A 74 15.48 5.61 4.32
CA MET A 74 14.40 4.86 3.64
C MET A 74 14.09 3.63 4.48
N ILE A 75 12.87 3.57 5.06
CA ILE A 75 12.43 2.44 5.89
C ILE A 75 11.45 1.61 5.08
N CYS A 76 11.92 0.45 4.62
CA CYS A 76 11.22 -0.47 3.73
C CYS A 76 11.23 -1.90 4.28
N THR A 77 11.14 -2.03 5.60
CA THR A 77 11.07 -3.30 6.33
C THR A 77 9.65 -3.90 6.24
N GLN A 78 9.36 -4.96 6.99
CA GLN A 78 8.02 -5.50 7.11
C GLN A 78 7.16 -4.64 8.05
N ASP A 79 5.83 -4.69 7.88
CA ASP A 79 4.83 -3.83 8.52
C ASP A 79 5.05 -3.61 10.03
N LYS A 80 5.36 -4.68 10.78
CA LYS A 80 5.61 -4.63 12.24
C LYS A 80 6.99 -4.10 12.65
N MET A 81 7.87 -3.91 11.68
CA MET A 81 9.27 -3.51 11.90
C MET A 81 9.53 -2.06 11.49
N HIS A 82 8.51 -1.24 11.32
CA HIS A 82 8.66 0.16 10.91
C HIS A 82 8.95 1.09 12.10
N PHE A 83 8.34 0.81 13.25
CA PHE A 83 8.29 1.71 14.40
C PHE A 83 9.68 2.05 14.96
N GLU A 84 10.43 1.05 15.41
CA GLU A 84 11.73 1.25 16.06
C GLU A 84 12.76 1.95 15.16
N PRO A 85 13.00 1.49 13.91
CA PRO A 85 13.96 2.18 13.05
C PRO A 85 13.52 3.60 12.69
N ALA A 86 12.21 3.87 12.61
CA ALA A 86 11.72 5.23 12.36
C ALA A 86 12.05 6.16 13.52
N LEU A 87 11.79 5.74 14.77
CA LEU A 87 12.14 6.54 15.95
C LEU A 87 13.64 6.79 16.05
N MET A 88 14.47 5.74 15.91
CA MET A 88 15.94 5.87 15.94
C MET A 88 16.46 6.82 14.85
N ALA A 89 15.88 6.76 13.65
CA ALA A 89 16.27 7.66 12.56
C ALA A 89 15.85 9.12 12.85
N MET A 90 14.64 9.33 13.40
CA MET A 90 14.17 10.67 13.77
C MET A 90 14.97 11.28 14.90
N GLU A 91 15.36 10.53 15.93
CA GLU A 91 16.27 10.98 17.00
C GLU A 91 17.60 11.49 16.43
N LYS A 92 18.09 10.85 15.37
CA LYS A 92 19.33 11.27 14.66
C LYS A 92 19.08 12.35 13.60
N LYS A 93 17.85 12.87 13.49
CA LYS A 93 17.49 13.93 12.54
C LYS A 93 17.60 13.53 11.08
N TYR A 94 17.44 12.25 10.73
CA TYR A 94 17.21 11.85 9.35
C TYR A 94 15.82 12.31 8.89
N ASP A 95 15.71 12.85 7.69
CA ASP A 95 14.43 12.91 7.01
C ASP A 95 14.03 11.50 6.58
N LEU A 96 12.73 11.22 6.42
CA LEU A 96 12.23 9.85 6.21
C LEU A 96 11.52 9.68 4.86
N LEU A 97 11.80 8.57 4.19
CA LEU A 97 10.87 7.90 3.28
C LEU A 97 10.47 6.57 3.92
N MET A 98 9.18 6.32 4.11
CA MET A 98 8.71 5.19 4.92
C MET A 98 7.61 4.41 4.23
N GLU A 99 7.75 3.08 4.18
CA GLU A 99 6.71 2.21 3.65
C GLU A 99 5.43 2.21 4.49
N LYS A 100 4.32 1.93 3.83
CA LYS A 100 3.01 1.73 4.45
C LYS A 100 2.79 0.22 4.75
N PRO A 101 1.93 -0.11 5.74
CA PRO A 101 1.38 0.79 6.74
C PRO A 101 2.47 1.29 7.69
N ILE A 102 2.35 2.53 8.18
CA ILE A 102 3.38 3.11 9.06
C ILE A 102 3.59 2.29 10.35
N SER A 103 2.55 1.68 10.88
CA SER A 103 2.59 0.64 11.91
C SER A 103 1.30 -0.19 11.89
N THR A 104 1.36 -1.35 12.54
CA THR A 104 0.18 -2.20 12.83
C THR A 104 -0.51 -1.83 14.15
N SER A 105 -0.07 -0.76 14.81
CA SER A 105 -0.60 -0.23 16.07
C SER A 105 -1.03 1.24 15.91
N PRO A 106 -2.28 1.62 16.25
CA PRO A 106 -2.71 3.01 16.16
C PRO A 106 -1.92 3.93 17.10
N ARG A 107 -1.47 3.42 18.25
CA ARG A 107 -0.63 4.16 19.20
C ARG A 107 0.75 4.45 18.60
N GLU A 108 1.39 3.48 17.97
CA GLU A 108 2.69 3.68 17.33
C GLU A 108 2.60 4.64 16.15
N CYS A 109 1.51 4.58 15.35
CA CYS A 109 1.26 5.57 14.29
C CYS A 109 1.25 6.99 14.87
N TYR A 110 0.55 7.19 15.97
CA TYR A 110 0.48 8.49 16.65
C TYR A 110 1.84 8.91 17.23
N GLN A 111 2.55 7.99 17.87
CA GLN A 111 3.89 8.26 18.45
C GLN A 111 4.89 8.67 17.37
N MET A 112 4.92 8.00 16.22
CA MET A 112 5.81 8.37 15.11
C MET A 112 5.47 9.75 14.53
N TYR A 113 4.19 10.06 14.37
CA TYR A 113 3.77 11.40 13.98
C TYR A 113 4.29 12.46 14.97
N ARG A 114 4.10 12.23 16.27
CA ARG A 114 4.58 13.16 17.32
C ARG A 114 6.10 13.28 17.35
N ALA A 115 6.82 12.16 17.21
CA ALA A 115 8.28 12.17 17.15
C ALA A 115 8.80 12.97 15.95
N ALA A 116 8.15 12.85 14.77
CA ALA A 116 8.54 13.65 13.61
C ALA A 116 8.38 15.17 13.86
N GLU A 117 7.29 15.58 14.51
CA GLU A 117 7.09 16.99 14.91
C GLU A 117 8.14 17.43 15.95
N GLU A 118 8.36 16.64 17.00
CA GLU A 118 9.30 16.95 18.07
C GLU A 118 10.74 17.08 17.56
N HIS A 119 11.15 16.16 16.70
CA HIS A 119 12.50 16.18 16.13
C HIS A 119 12.65 17.14 14.95
N GLY A 120 11.54 17.68 14.43
CA GLY A 120 11.54 18.62 13.31
C GLY A 120 12.08 18.00 12.02
N VAL A 121 11.80 16.72 11.78
CA VAL A 121 12.20 16.00 10.56
C VAL A 121 11.08 15.99 9.54
N LYS A 122 11.45 16.06 8.26
CA LYS A 122 10.52 15.89 7.15
C LYS A 122 10.30 14.40 6.90
N SER A 123 9.07 14.03 6.57
CA SER A 123 8.72 12.64 6.29
C SER A 123 7.82 12.52 5.06
N VAL A 124 7.95 11.43 4.33
CA VAL A 124 7.05 11.03 3.26
C VAL A 124 6.73 9.55 3.44
N VAL A 125 5.46 9.24 3.57
CA VAL A 125 4.96 7.85 3.64
C VAL A 125 4.56 7.39 2.25
N CYS A 126 4.87 6.14 1.91
CA CYS A 126 4.72 5.58 0.58
C CYS A 126 3.26 5.31 0.18
N HIS A 127 2.41 6.34 0.28
CA HIS A 127 1.08 6.34 -0.33
C HIS A 127 1.19 6.62 -1.83
N VAL A 128 1.83 5.71 -2.54
CA VAL A 128 2.28 5.87 -3.93
C VAL A 128 1.18 6.27 -4.90
N LEU A 129 -0.08 5.93 -4.63
CA LEU A 129 -1.20 6.26 -5.49
C LEU A 129 -1.42 7.77 -5.65
N ARG A 130 -1.17 8.59 -4.62
CA ARG A 130 -1.23 10.06 -4.72
C ARG A 130 -0.29 10.62 -5.77
N TYR A 131 0.82 9.92 -6.03
CA TYR A 131 1.90 10.36 -6.91
C TYR A 131 1.73 9.86 -8.35
N THR A 132 0.70 9.05 -8.62
CA THR A 132 0.38 8.63 -9.99
C THR A 132 -0.14 9.81 -10.82
N PRO A 133 0.19 9.88 -12.12
CA PRO A 133 -0.42 10.88 -13.01
C PRO A 133 -1.95 10.83 -13.01
N PHE A 134 -2.52 9.64 -12.87
CA PHE A 134 -3.95 9.39 -12.80
C PHE A 134 -4.63 10.13 -11.62
N TYR A 135 -4.18 9.89 -10.38
CA TYR A 135 -4.78 10.55 -9.22
C TYR A 135 -4.38 12.02 -9.09
N LYS A 136 -3.18 12.40 -9.55
CA LYS A 136 -2.78 13.82 -9.65
C LYS A 136 -3.73 14.59 -10.57
N ALA A 137 -4.14 14.00 -11.71
CA ALA A 137 -5.11 14.62 -12.61
C ALA A 137 -6.48 14.82 -11.95
N ILE A 138 -6.97 13.82 -11.20
CA ILE A 138 -8.23 13.92 -10.45
C ILE A 138 -8.12 15.03 -9.39
N LYS A 139 -7.05 15.03 -8.59
CA LYS A 139 -6.83 16.04 -7.54
C LYS A 139 -6.76 17.44 -8.12
N LYS A 140 -6.03 17.61 -9.21
CA LYS A 140 -5.96 18.90 -9.92
C LYS A 140 -7.32 19.35 -10.42
N PHE A 141 -8.10 18.45 -11.02
CA PHE A 141 -9.44 18.75 -11.51
C PHE A 141 -10.38 19.25 -10.40
N ILE A 142 -10.28 18.64 -9.20
CA ILE A 142 -10.99 19.06 -8.00
C ILE A 142 -10.49 20.44 -7.53
N ALA A 143 -9.17 20.61 -7.43
CA ALA A 143 -8.55 21.86 -6.97
C ALA A 143 -8.82 23.05 -7.89
N ASP A 144 -8.98 22.81 -9.19
CA ASP A 144 -9.36 23.83 -10.18
C ASP A 144 -10.86 24.26 -10.04
N GLY A 145 -11.62 23.68 -9.09
CA GLY A 145 -13.00 24.01 -8.78
C GLY A 145 -14.05 23.39 -9.73
N ASN A 146 -13.65 22.50 -10.65
CA ASN A 146 -14.56 21.94 -11.65
C ASN A 146 -15.68 21.05 -11.06
N MET A 147 -15.47 20.50 -9.86
CA MET A 147 -16.48 19.69 -9.16
C MET A 147 -17.47 20.53 -8.34
N GLY A 148 -17.18 21.84 -8.13
CA GLY A 148 -17.82 22.59 -7.05
C GLY A 148 -17.45 21.98 -5.69
N GLU A 149 -18.42 21.89 -4.78
CA GLU A 149 -18.23 21.20 -3.51
C GLU A 149 -18.44 19.69 -3.68
N ILE A 150 -17.51 18.88 -3.15
CA ILE A 150 -17.69 17.43 -3.08
C ILE A 150 -18.76 17.11 -2.05
N MET A 151 -19.80 16.38 -2.45
CA MET A 151 -20.89 15.95 -1.58
C MET A 151 -20.65 14.52 -1.07
N ASN A 152 -20.36 13.60 -1.99
CA ASN A 152 -20.07 12.21 -1.63
C ASN A 152 -19.17 11.51 -2.64
N MET A 153 -18.54 10.42 -2.19
CA MET A 153 -17.67 9.57 -2.99
C MET A 153 -18.04 8.11 -2.82
N ILE A 154 -17.94 7.34 -3.89
CA ILE A 154 -18.00 5.87 -3.86
C ILE A 154 -16.67 5.37 -4.39
N HIS A 155 -15.98 4.55 -3.61
CA HIS A 155 -14.69 3.99 -3.97
C HIS A 155 -14.69 2.49 -3.79
N THR A 156 -14.16 1.78 -4.77
CA THR A 156 -13.99 0.33 -4.71
C THR A 156 -12.51 -0.01 -4.81
N GLU A 157 -12.01 -0.73 -3.81
CA GLU A 157 -10.75 -1.47 -3.90
C GLU A 157 -11.07 -2.91 -4.27
N GLY A 158 -10.92 -3.22 -5.54
CA GLY A 158 -10.96 -4.57 -6.05
C GLY A 158 -9.63 -5.27 -5.78
N VAL A 159 -9.60 -6.12 -4.75
CA VAL A 159 -8.38 -6.88 -4.42
C VAL A 159 -8.07 -7.89 -5.53
N GLY A 160 -9.10 -8.44 -6.16
CA GLY A 160 -9.00 -9.49 -7.16
C GLY A 160 -8.95 -10.89 -6.54
N ASN A 161 -9.59 -11.85 -7.22
CA ASN A 161 -9.70 -13.22 -6.74
C ASN A 161 -8.35 -13.95 -6.66
N VAL A 162 -7.40 -13.61 -7.51
CA VAL A 162 -6.05 -14.18 -7.49
C VAL A 162 -5.27 -13.60 -6.31
N HIS A 163 -5.21 -12.28 -6.19
CA HIS A 163 -4.46 -11.59 -5.15
C HIS A 163 -4.93 -11.94 -3.75
N ILE A 164 -6.26 -11.94 -3.50
CA ILE A 164 -6.77 -12.30 -2.17
C ILE A 164 -6.39 -13.73 -1.79
N SER A 165 -6.54 -14.68 -2.73
CA SER A 165 -6.21 -16.10 -2.48
C SER A 165 -4.72 -16.33 -2.25
N HIS A 166 -3.85 -15.55 -2.92
CA HIS A 166 -2.41 -15.58 -2.74
C HIS A 166 -1.99 -14.94 -1.41
N SER A 167 -2.33 -13.68 -1.19
CA SER A 167 -1.75 -12.86 -0.12
C SER A 167 -2.49 -12.99 1.21
N TYR A 168 -3.83 -13.02 1.19
CA TYR A 168 -4.69 -12.88 2.37
C TYR A 168 -5.37 -14.17 2.81
N VAL A 169 -5.28 -15.24 2.01
CA VAL A 169 -5.76 -16.58 2.36
C VAL A 169 -4.58 -17.52 2.64
N ARG A 170 -3.59 -17.58 1.74
CA ARG A 170 -2.42 -18.48 1.85
C ARG A 170 -1.18 -17.80 2.40
N GLY A 171 -1.00 -16.52 2.07
CA GLY A 171 0.23 -15.76 2.26
C GLY A 171 0.38 -15.08 3.61
N ASN A 172 1.30 -14.11 3.66
CA ASN A 172 1.78 -13.51 4.89
C ASN A 172 0.75 -12.60 5.58
N TRP A 173 -0.24 -12.08 4.84
CA TRP A 173 -1.31 -11.21 5.37
C TRP A 173 -2.59 -11.97 5.74
N ARG A 174 -2.55 -13.30 5.85
CA ARG A 174 -3.71 -14.14 6.13
C ARG A 174 -4.22 -14.03 7.57
N LYS A 175 -3.37 -13.62 8.51
CA LYS A 175 -3.72 -13.49 9.94
C LYS A 175 -3.49 -12.09 10.44
N GLU A 176 -4.51 -11.54 11.11
CA GLU A 176 -4.41 -10.23 11.75
C GLU A 176 -3.29 -10.20 12.81
N SER A 177 -3.16 -11.26 13.62
CA SER A 177 -2.13 -11.35 14.67
C SER A 177 -0.70 -11.45 14.13
N GLU A 178 -0.50 -11.99 12.94
CA GLU A 178 0.81 -12.13 12.30
C GLU A 178 1.18 -10.88 11.47
N SER A 179 0.18 -10.17 10.93
CA SER A 179 0.34 -8.98 10.08
C SER A 179 -0.51 -7.83 10.61
N SER A 180 -1.67 -7.59 10.00
CA SER A 180 -2.62 -6.53 10.37
C SER A 180 -4.01 -6.85 9.80
N PRO A 181 -5.08 -6.14 10.21
CA PRO A 181 -6.38 -6.26 9.57
C PRO A 181 -6.31 -5.97 8.07
N MET A 182 -7.14 -6.66 7.28
CA MET A 182 -7.18 -6.51 5.81
C MET A 182 -7.33 -5.05 5.36
N ILE A 183 -8.19 -4.30 6.06
CA ILE A 183 -8.44 -2.89 5.76
C ILE A 183 -7.17 -2.03 5.90
N LEU A 184 -6.30 -2.34 6.86
CA LEU A 184 -5.02 -1.64 7.03
C LEU A 184 -3.99 -2.10 6.01
N ALA A 185 -3.79 -3.43 5.88
CA ALA A 185 -2.77 -3.99 4.99
C ALA A 185 -2.98 -3.58 3.52
N LYS A 186 -4.24 -3.58 3.06
CA LYS A 186 -4.61 -3.31 1.67
C LYS A 186 -5.12 -1.89 1.44
N CYS A 187 -6.08 -1.43 2.25
CA CYS A 187 -6.83 -0.21 1.98
C CYS A 187 -6.30 1.05 2.69
N SER A 188 -5.11 0.99 3.33
CA SER A 188 -4.47 2.21 3.84
C SER A 188 -4.19 3.23 2.72
N HIS A 189 -3.94 2.76 1.50
CA HIS A 189 -3.88 3.63 0.33
C HIS A 189 -5.23 4.29 0.02
N ASP A 190 -6.33 3.55 0.18
CA ASP A 190 -7.66 3.98 -0.25
C ASP A 190 -8.27 4.96 0.76
N THR A 191 -8.09 4.73 2.06
CA THR A 191 -8.48 5.69 3.10
C THR A 191 -7.66 6.97 2.99
N ASP A 192 -6.39 6.87 2.63
CA ASP A 192 -5.52 8.00 2.37
C ASP A 192 -5.96 8.80 1.12
N LEU A 193 -6.24 8.12 0.01
CA LEU A 193 -6.76 8.76 -1.20
C LEU A 193 -8.08 9.50 -0.94
N LEU A 194 -9.03 8.86 -0.26
CA LEU A 194 -10.33 9.46 0.02
C LEU A 194 -10.17 10.72 0.86
N GLN A 195 -9.38 10.67 1.94
CA GLN A 195 -9.13 11.85 2.78
C GLN A 195 -8.43 12.97 1.99
N TRP A 196 -7.43 12.62 1.16
CA TRP A 196 -6.70 13.58 0.33
C TRP A 196 -7.58 14.23 -0.74
N LEU A 197 -8.41 13.44 -1.44
CA LEU A 197 -9.31 13.96 -2.48
C LEU A 197 -10.37 14.87 -1.90
N VAL A 198 -10.99 14.47 -0.79
CA VAL A 198 -12.00 15.29 -0.06
C VAL A 198 -11.37 16.57 0.51
N GLY A 199 -10.12 16.50 0.98
CA GLY A 199 -9.40 17.65 1.55
C GLY A 199 -9.80 18.00 2.99
N GLU A 200 -10.55 17.12 3.69
CA GLU A 200 -10.96 17.28 5.08
C GLU A 200 -10.66 16.03 5.91
N LEU A 201 -10.53 16.18 7.22
CA LEU A 201 -10.32 15.05 8.12
C LEU A 201 -11.61 14.24 8.29
N CYS A 202 -11.45 12.93 8.38
CA CYS A 202 -12.55 12.03 8.72
C CYS A 202 -13.00 12.28 10.16
N THR A 203 -14.33 12.39 10.37
CA THR A 203 -14.93 12.66 11.68
C THR A 203 -15.70 11.48 12.25
N LYS A 204 -16.25 10.59 11.38
CA LYS A 204 -16.95 9.38 11.82
C LYS A 204 -16.68 8.23 10.85
N VAL A 205 -16.63 7.02 11.41
CA VAL A 205 -16.42 5.78 10.67
C VAL A 205 -17.45 4.73 11.10
N GLN A 206 -18.05 4.05 10.11
CA GLN A 206 -18.86 2.85 10.28
C GLN A 206 -18.29 1.76 9.38
N SER A 207 -18.36 0.49 9.81
CA SER A 207 -17.85 -0.59 8.99
C SER A 207 -18.61 -1.89 9.23
N VAL A 208 -18.81 -2.65 8.15
CA VAL A 208 -19.33 -4.01 8.14
C VAL A 208 -18.49 -4.88 7.20
N GLY A 209 -18.25 -6.13 7.58
CA GLY A 209 -17.44 -7.04 6.78
C GLY A 209 -17.22 -8.35 7.51
N THR A 210 -16.86 -9.39 6.77
CA THR A 210 -16.70 -10.73 7.35
C THR A 210 -15.78 -11.60 6.49
N LEU A 211 -15.27 -12.67 7.07
CA LEU A 211 -14.71 -13.82 6.39
C LEU A 211 -15.83 -14.84 6.18
N SER A 212 -16.33 -14.96 4.99
CA SER A 212 -17.49 -15.82 4.73
C SER A 212 -17.26 -16.89 3.66
N TYR A 213 -16.32 -16.71 2.76
CA TYR A 213 -16.10 -17.62 1.64
C TYR A 213 -14.86 -18.50 1.84
N PHE A 214 -13.72 -17.95 2.16
CA PHE A 214 -12.46 -18.69 2.32
C PHE A 214 -12.37 -19.35 3.72
N CYS A 215 -13.26 -20.30 3.98
CA CYS A 215 -13.40 -20.98 5.28
C CYS A 215 -13.91 -22.42 5.12
N GLU A 216 -13.68 -23.26 6.13
CA GLU A 216 -13.95 -24.70 6.14
C GLU A 216 -15.39 -25.07 5.74
N LYS A 217 -16.40 -24.26 6.11
CA LYS A 217 -17.81 -24.52 5.79
C LYS A 217 -18.10 -24.56 4.28
N ASN A 218 -17.27 -23.94 3.46
CA ASN A 218 -17.42 -23.88 2.01
C ASN A 218 -16.49 -24.86 1.27
N LYS A 219 -15.78 -25.71 2.03
CA LYS A 219 -14.89 -26.70 1.44
C LYS A 219 -15.69 -27.69 0.59
N PRO A 220 -15.35 -27.89 -0.69
CA PRO A 220 -15.96 -28.92 -1.51
C PRO A 220 -15.74 -30.33 -0.93
N GLU A 221 -16.71 -31.20 -1.05
CA GLU A 221 -16.62 -32.56 -0.55
C GLU A 221 -15.41 -33.30 -1.16
N GLY A 222 -14.66 -34.02 -0.32
CA GLY A 222 -13.45 -34.73 -0.74
C GLY A 222 -12.24 -33.87 -1.03
N ALA A 223 -12.31 -32.53 -0.88
CA ALA A 223 -11.15 -31.67 -1.08
C ALA A 223 -10.07 -31.92 0.00
N PRO A 224 -8.82 -32.23 -0.39
CA PRO A 224 -7.71 -32.46 0.54
C PRO A 224 -7.21 -31.14 1.16
N LYS A 225 -6.29 -31.23 2.13
CA LYS A 225 -5.67 -30.05 2.74
C LYS A 225 -4.80 -29.24 1.75
N ARG A 226 -4.26 -29.90 0.75
CA ARG A 226 -3.41 -29.29 -0.27
C ARG A 226 -3.91 -29.65 -1.67
N CYS A 227 -3.74 -28.72 -2.60
CA CYS A 227 -4.22 -28.89 -3.98
C CYS A 227 -3.60 -30.11 -4.67
N LEU A 228 -2.30 -30.38 -4.43
CA LEU A 228 -1.56 -31.47 -5.06
C LEU A 228 -1.76 -32.86 -4.41
N ASP A 229 -2.53 -32.96 -3.33
CA ASP A 229 -2.82 -34.24 -2.65
C ASP A 229 -3.98 -35.02 -3.32
N GLY A 230 -4.14 -34.89 -4.63
CA GLY A 230 -5.17 -35.61 -5.39
C GLY A 230 -6.56 -34.96 -5.30
N CYS A 231 -6.64 -33.63 -5.34
CA CYS A 231 -7.91 -32.90 -5.25
C CYS A 231 -8.86 -33.29 -6.40
N PRO A 232 -10.09 -33.82 -6.12
CA PRO A 232 -11.05 -34.18 -7.14
C PRO A 232 -11.66 -32.98 -7.88
N HIS A 233 -11.44 -31.75 -7.36
CA HIS A 233 -11.98 -30.50 -7.91
C HIS A 233 -10.96 -29.71 -8.74
N LYS A 234 -9.82 -30.31 -9.12
CA LYS A 234 -8.75 -29.60 -9.83
C LYS A 234 -9.23 -28.87 -11.09
N ASP A 235 -10.12 -29.50 -11.85
CA ASP A 235 -10.61 -28.97 -13.13
C ASP A 235 -11.77 -27.96 -13.00
N THR A 236 -12.29 -27.74 -11.78
CA THR A 236 -13.44 -26.87 -11.53
C THR A 236 -13.19 -25.79 -10.47
N CYS A 237 -12.08 -25.91 -9.73
CA CYS A 237 -11.75 -24.96 -8.67
C CYS A 237 -10.94 -23.79 -9.22
N TYR A 238 -11.51 -22.58 -9.19
CA TYR A 238 -10.83 -21.35 -9.61
C TYR A 238 -9.57 -21.01 -8.78
N TYR A 239 -9.38 -21.66 -7.63
CA TYR A 239 -8.28 -21.45 -6.70
C TYR A 239 -7.33 -22.65 -6.63
N TYR A 240 -7.41 -23.59 -7.58
CA TYR A 240 -6.46 -24.68 -7.64
C TYR A 240 -5.05 -24.14 -7.86
N ALA A 241 -4.17 -24.33 -6.88
CA ALA A 241 -2.90 -23.60 -6.82
C ALA A 241 -2.01 -23.81 -8.06
N PRO A 242 -1.83 -25.05 -8.59
CA PRO A 242 -1.01 -25.22 -9.78
C PRO A 242 -1.47 -24.41 -10.99
N ASP A 243 -2.77 -24.39 -11.25
CA ASP A 243 -3.33 -23.68 -12.41
C ASP A 243 -3.36 -22.16 -12.16
N LEU A 244 -3.70 -21.74 -10.94
CA LEU A 244 -3.71 -20.33 -10.57
C LEU A 244 -2.34 -19.68 -10.77
N TYR A 245 -1.26 -20.36 -10.36
CA TYR A 245 0.10 -19.84 -10.54
C TYR A 245 0.66 -20.03 -11.94
N ARG A 246 -0.08 -20.59 -12.91
CA ARG A 246 0.26 -20.67 -14.32
C ARG A 246 -0.48 -19.70 -15.22
N LEU A 247 -1.38 -18.87 -14.64
CA LEU A 247 -2.05 -17.83 -15.41
C LEU A 247 -1.04 -16.86 -16.04
N PRO A 248 -1.21 -16.48 -17.33
CA PRO A 248 -0.23 -15.69 -18.07
C PRO A 248 -0.38 -14.18 -17.80
N THR A 249 -0.63 -13.78 -16.55
CA THR A 249 -0.75 -12.37 -16.18
C THR A 249 0.50 -11.88 -15.47
N ALA A 250 0.84 -10.59 -15.63
CA ALA A 250 2.01 -10.00 -14.99
C ALA A 250 1.95 -10.13 -13.45
N GLU A 251 0.75 -9.99 -12.86
CA GLU A 251 0.52 -10.20 -11.44
C GLU A 251 0.90 -11.61 -11.00
N VAL A 252 0.45 -12.64 -11.74
CA VAL A 252 0.76 -14.04 -11.41
C VAL A 252 2.23 -14.34 -11.60
N GLN A 253 2.89 -13.81 -12.62
CA GLN A 253 4.35 -13.98 -12.79
C GLN A 253 5.11 -13.37 -11.61
N HIS A 254 4.68 -12.21 -11.11
CA HIS A 254 5.24 -11.62 -9.89
C HIS A 254 5.02 -12.54 -8.66
N PHE A 255 3.82 -13.09 -8.48
CA PHE A 255 3.53 -14.02 -7.39
C PHE A 255 4.31 -15.33 -7.48
N ARG A 256 4.54 -15.87 -8.69
CA ARG A 256 5.40 -17.05 -8.89
C ARG A 256 6.80 -16.81 -8.34
N ALA A 257 7.39 -15.66 -8.65
CA ALA A 257 8.71 -15.29 -8.16
C ALA A 257 8.75 -15.20 -6.62
N ILE A 258 7.69 -14.67 -5.99
CA ILE A 258 7.53 -14.62 -4.53
C ILE A 258 7.44 -16.04 -3.94
N VAL A 259 6.55 -16.89 -4.49
CA VAL A 259 6.35 -18.27 -4.02
C VAL A 259 7.64 -19.09 -4.09
N ALA A 260 8.39 -18.93 -5.16
CA ALA A 260 9.64 -19.66 -5.39
C ALA A 260 10.86 -18.99 -4.75
N ASN A 261 10.75 -17.76 -4.26
CA ASN A 261 11.88 -16.92 -3.88
C ASN A 261 12.98 -16.91 -4.97
N LYS A 262 12.59 -16.91 -6.23
CA LYS A 262 13.43 -17.02 -7.41
C LYS A 262 12.80 -16.27 -8.56
N PHE A 263 13.61 -15.55 -9.33
CA PHE A 263 13.16 -14.94 -10.57
C PHE A 263 12.91 -16.04 -11.63
N ASP A 264 11.74 -16.03 -12.26
CA ASP A 264 11.33 -16.96 -13.34
C ASP A 264 11.47 -18.46 -12.99
N PRO A 265 10.73 -19.00 -12.01
CA PRO A 265 10.75 -20.43 -11.69
C PRO A 265 10.05 -21.25 -12.77
N THR A 266 10.55 -22.48 -13.03
CA THR A 266 9.84 -23.42 -13.92
C THR A 266 8.56 -23.94 -13.26
N ASP A 267 7.66 -24.54 -14.05
CA ASP A 267 6.42 -25.14 -13.53
C ASP A 267 6.69 -26.34 -12.62
N GLU A 268 7.73 -27.13 -12.91
CA GLU A 268 8.16 -28.28 -12.10
C GLU A 268 8.71 -27.81 -10.75
N GLU A 269 9.56 -26.78 -10.75
CA GLU A 269 10.07 -26.17 -9.50
C GLU A 269 8.92 -25.62 -8.65
N LEU A 270 7.96 -24.96 -9.29
CA LEU A 270 6.81 -24.43 -8.61
C LEU A 270 5.94 -25.52 -7.99
N ASP A 271 5.65 -26.63 -8.71
CA ASP A 271 4.90 -27.75 -8.20
C ASP A 271 5.59 -28.41 -6.99
N GLU A 272 6.91 -28.56 -7.01
CA GLU A 272 7.67 -29.06 -5.85
C GLU A 272 7.52 -28.14 -4.63
N ILE A 273 7.60 -26.84 -4.83
CA ILE A 273 7.40 -25.86 -3.76
C ILE A 273 5.96 -25.88 -3.24
N LEU A 274 4.97 -25.99 -4.11
CA LEU A 274 3.56 -26.04 -3.74
C LEU A 274 3.20 -27.27 -2.91
N LYS A 275 3.97 -28.35 -2.97
CA LYS A 275 3.76 -29.54 -2.12
C LYS A 275 3.92 -29.23 -0.62
N THR A 276 4.76 -28.28 -0.25
CA THR A 276 5.13 -28.00 1.14
C THR A 276 4.84 -26.59 1.59
N SER A 277 4.94 -25.59 0.69
CA SER A 277 4.75 -24.18 1.02
C SER A 277 3.29 -23.84 1.40
N PRO A 278 3.05 -22.73 2.11
CA PRO A 278 1.69 -22.28 2.41
C PRO A 278 0.81 -22.09 1.16
N TYR A 279 1.42 -21.75 0.03
CA TYR A 279 0.74 -21.39 -1.21
C TYR A 279 0.06 -22.56 -1.92
N GLY A 280 0.45 -23.81 -1.61
CA GLY A 280 -0.23 -25.02 -2.11
C GLY A 280 -1.43 -25.48 -1.29
N ARG A 281 -1.79 -24.82 -0.20
CA ARG A 281 -2.93 -25.19 0.66
C ARG A 281 -4.26 -24.95 -0.05
N CYS A 282 -5.27 -25.75 0.29
CA CYS A 282 -6.65 -25.50 -0.09
C CYS A 282 -7.13 -24.19 0.52
N VAL A 283 -7.68 -23.26 -0.26
CA VAL A 283 -8.14 -21.94 0.22
C VAL A 283 -9.26 -22.02 1.27
N TYR A 284 -9.98 -23.12 1.31
CA TYR A 284 -11.04 -23.35 2.30
C TYR A 284 -10.53 -23.98 3.60
N GLN A 285 -9.26 -24.35 3.66
CA GLN A 285 -8.63 -25.00 4.82
C GLN A 285 -7.36 -24.28 5.28
N CYS A 286 -7.23 -23.00 4.92
CA CYS A 286 -6.20 -22.13 5.47
C CYS A 286 -6.61 -21.66 6.88
N ASP A 287 -5.62 -21.15 7.60
CA ASP A 287 -5.76 -20.61 8.95
C ASP A 287 -5.94 -19.08 8.93
N ASN A 288 -6.47 -18.54 7.82
CA ASN A 288 -6.76 -17.13 7.64
C ASN A 288 -7.93 -16.68 8.52
N ASP A 289 -7.82 -15.45 9.06
CA ASP A 289 -8.84 -14.83 9.93
C ASP A 289 -9.23 -13.40 9.47
N VAL A 290 -8.53 -12.86 8.48
CA VAL A 290 -8.87 -11.55 7.91
C VAL A 290 -10.13 -11.64 7.04
N VAL A 291 -10.87 -10.54 6.95
CA VAL A 291 -12.11 -10.50 6.16
C VAL A 291 -11.84 -10.68 4.66
N ASP A 292 -12.78 -11.28 3.94
CA ASP A 292 -12.72 -11.43 2.47
C ASP A 292 -13.50 -10.35 1.71
N HIS A 293 -14.35 -9.58 2.41
CA HIS A 293 -15.00 -8.37 1.93
C HIS A 293 -15.39 -7.46 3.10
N GLN A 294 -15.39 -6.14 2.85
CA GLN A 294 -15.67 -5.12 3.87
C GLN A 294 -16.18 -3.84 3.21
N ILE A 295 -17.13 -3.18 3.84
CA ILE A 295 -17.62 -1.83 3.47
C ILE A 295 -17.34 -0.90 4.63
N VAL A 296 -16.77 0.27 4.32
CA VAL A 296 -16.48 1.34 5.29
C VAL A 296 -17.17 2.60 4.83
N ASN A 297 -18.03 3.17 5.68
CA ASN A 297 -18.63 4.47 5.46
C ASN A 297 -17.93 5.51 6.35
N MET A 298 -17.57 6.63 5.76
CA MET A 298 -16.81 7.71 6.37
C MET A 298 -17.53 9.03 6.22
N GLN A 299 -17.52 9.84 7.29
CA GLN A 299 -17.92 11.24 7.24
C GLN A 299 -16.66 12.09 7.33
N PHE A 300 -16.52 13.06 6.43
CA PHE A 300 -15.47 14.07 6.44
C PHE A 300 -16.06 15.43 6.77
N GLY A 301 -15.40 16.16 7.68
CA GLY A 301 -15.96 17.41 8.16
C GLY A 301 -17.37 17.22 8.74
N LYS A 302 -18.35 18.01 8.26
CA LYS A 302 -19.75 17.97 8.74
C LYS A 302 -20.68 17.21 7.80
N ASP A 303 -20.48 17.30 6.50
CA ASP A 303 -21.50 16.99 5.47
C ASP A 303 -20.95 16.34 4.19
N LYS A 304 -19.69 15.89 4.18
CA LYS A 304 -19.12 15.11 3.08
C LYS A 304 -19.02 13.64 3.48
N TYR A 305 -19.32 12.74 2.55
CA TYR A 305 -19.40 11.32 2.85
C TYR A 305 -18.62 10.52 1.81
N ALA A 306 -18.01 9.41 2.24
CA ALA A 306 -17.44 8.42 1.34
C ALA A 306 -17.80 7.00 1.78
N SER A 307 -18.01 6.12 0.79
CA SER A 307 -18.13 4.68 0.98
C SER A 307 -16.98 3.99 0.28
N LEU A 308 -16.22 3.19 1.02
CA LEU A 308 -15.15 2.31 0.51
C LEU A 308 -15.64 0.87 0.55
N THR A 309 -15.67 0.21 -0.60
CA THR A 309 -15.94 -1.24 -0.71
C THR A 309 -14.64 -1.96 -1.05
N MET A 310 -14.17 -2.81 -0.14
CA MET A 310 -13.06 -3.73 -0.36
C MET A 310 -13.60 -5.13 -0.60
N SER A 311 -13.17 -5.79 -1.68
CA SER A 311 -13.63 -7.14 -2.00
C SER A 311 -12.57 -7.96 -2.74
N GLY A 312 -12.47 -9.25 -2.38
CA GLY A 312 -11.69 -10.24 -3.14
C GLY A 312 -12.45 -10.91 -4.27
N PHE A 313 -13.74 -10.58 -4.49
CA PHE A 313 -14.62 -11.24 -5.45
C PHE A 313 -14.82 -10.42 -6.72
N ASN A 314 -13.73 -10.02 -7.35
CA ASN A 314 -13.71 -9.23 -8.57
C ASN A 314 -12.43 -9.48 -9.38
N LYS A 315 -12.27 -8.77 -10.51
CA LYS A 315 -11.07 -8.86 -11.37
C LYS A 315 -9.85 -8.12 -10.83
N GLY A 316 -10.00 -7.34 -9.79
CA GLY A 316 -8.99 -6.38 -9.30
C GLY A 316 -9.24 -4.97 -9.81
N GLY A 317 -8.47 -4.01 -9.27
CA GLY A 317 -8.49 -2.61 -9.70
C GLY A 317 -9.31 -1.67 -8.82
N ARG A 318 -9.16 -0.37 -9.09
CA ARG A 318 -9.81 0.70 -8.34
C ARG A 318 -10.77 1.50 -9.19
N VAL A 319 -11.99 1.66 -8.68
CA VAL A 319 -13.02 2.50 -9.32
C VAL A 319 -13.47 3.57 -8.31
N THR A 320 -13.49 4.82 -8.74
CA THR A 320 -13.87 5.96 -7.90
C THR A 320 -14.94 6.79 -8.61
N THR A 321 -16.06 7.04 -7.95
CA THR A 321 -17.07 8.02 -8.39
C THR A 321 -17.08 9.16 -7.38
N ILE A 322 -16.96 10.40 -7.86
CA ILE A 322 -17.04 11.62 -7.04
C ILE A 322 -18.25 12.42 -7.51
N MET A 323 -19.14 12.74 -6.59
CA MET A 323 -20.34 13.50 -6.85
C MET A 323 -20.18 14.89 -6.20
N GLY A 324 -20.15 15.92 -7.03
CA GLY A 324 -20.03 17.30 -6.59
C GLY A 324 -21.26 18.12 -6.99
N THR A 325 -21.27 19.39 -6.59
CA THR A 325 -22.39 20.31 -6.89
C THR A 325 -22.44 20.72 -8.37
N GLU A 326 -21.33 20.59 -9.12
CA GLU A 326 -21.24 20.98 -10.53
C GLU A 326 -21.29 19.77 -11.48
N GLY A 327 -21.17 18.52 -10.98
CA GLY A 327 -21.15 17.33 -11.82
C GLY A 327 -20.72 16.07 -11.13
N GLU A 328 -20.59 15.00 -11.95
CA GLU A 328 -20.14 13.69 -11.53
C GLU A 328 -18.84 13.32 -12.24
N LEU A 329 -17.81 12.93 -11.48
CA LEU A 329 -16.56 12.37 -12.02
C LEU A 329 -16.55 10.86 -11.80
N ARG A 330 -16.22 10.11 -12.86
CA ARG A 330 -15.98 8.66 -12.80
C ARG A 330 -14.57 8.34 -13.21
N ALA A 331 -13.90 7.55 -12.42
CA ALA A 331 -12.51 7.16 -12.60
C ALA A 331 -12.36 5.65 -12.46
N ASP A 332 -11.77 4.98 -13.45
CA ASP A 332 -11.37 3.58 -13.41
C ASP A 332 -9.86 3.54 -13.65
N MET A 333 -9.13 3.09 -12.61
CA MET A 333 -7.67 3.09 -12.64
C MET A 333 -7.11 2.02 -13.59
N GLU A 334 -7.77 0.88 -13.72
CA GLU A 334 -7.33 -0.19 -14.63
C GLU A 334 -7.56 0.17 -16.09
N GLU A 335 -8.67 0.85 -16.38
CA GLU A 335 -8.99 1.32 -17.72
C GLU A 335 -8.30 2.67 -18.03
N GLN A 336 -7.60 3.26 -17.07
CA GLN A 336 -6.99 4.59 -17.14
C GLN A 336 -7.96 5.66 -17.67
N SER A 337 -9.18 5.56 -17.27
CA SER A 337 -10.28 6.42 -17.72
C SER A 337 -10.73 7.33 -16.58
N VAL A 338 -10.70 8.64 -16.80
CA VAL A 338 -11.33 9.63 -15.94
C VAL A 338 -12.24 10.50 -16.78
N THR A 339 -13.52 10.47 -16.46
CA THR A 339 -14.56 11.24 -17.18
C THR A 339 -15.33 12.12 -16.20
N PHE A 340 -15.78 13.27 -16.67
CA PHE A 340 -16.60 14.21 -15.93
C PHE A 340 -17.87 14.55 -16.71
N TYR A 341 -19.03 14.33 -16.07
CA TYR A 341 -20.33 14.78 -16.57
C TYR A 341 -20.70 16.11 -15.90
N SER A 342 -20.79 17.17 -16.70
CA SER A 342 -21.15 18.51 -16.21
C SER A 342 -22.66 18.71 -16.13
N PHE A 343 -23.15 19.17 -14.98
CA PHE A 343 -24.57 19.55 -14.82
C PHE A 343 -24.94 20.79 -15.61
N LYS A 344 -23.97 21.65 -15.90
CA LYS A 344 -24.17 22.88 -16.69
C LYS A 344 -24.37 22.62 -18.16
N THR A 345 -23.58 21.76 -18.77
CA THR A 345 -23.58 21.50 -20.22
C THR A 345 -24.31 20.22 -20.60
N HIS A 346 -24.55 19.31 -19.65
CA HIS A 346 -25.07 17.96 -19.86
C HIS A 346 -24.18 17.09 -20.77
N GLU A 347 -22.89 17.39 -20.81
CA GLU A 347 -21.90 16.66 -21.60
C GLU A 347 -20.91 15.93 -20.73
N THR A 348 -20.39 14.82 -21.23
CA THR A 348 -19.30 14.06 -20.59
C THR A 348 -17.98 14.38 -21.31
N THR A 349 -16.98 14.79 -20.56
CA THR A 349 -15.63 15.09 -21.07
C THR A 349 -14.59 14.17 -20.44
N SER A 350 -13.49 13.92 -21.16
CA SER A 350 -12.34 13.20 -20.61
C SER A 350 -11.47 14.17 -19.79
N VAL A 351 -11.18 13.78 -18.53
CA VAL A 351 -10.31 14.55 -17.63
C VAL A 351 -8.86 14.09 -17.71
N TYR A 352 -8.64 12.81 -18.00
CA TYR A 352 -7.32 12.21 -18.05
C TYR A 352 -7.17 11.33 -19.29
N LYS A 353 -6.00 11.41 -19.91
CA LYS A 353 -5.58 10.50 -20.98
C LYS A 353 -4.18 10.00 -20.64
N PRO A 354 -3.96 8.69 -20.59
CA PRO A 354 -2.64 8.15 -20.34
C PRO A 354 -1.67 8.45 -21.49
N GLU A 355 -0.39 8.56 -21.17
CA GLU A 355 0.66 8.57 -22.17
C GLU A 355 0.78 7.19 -22.83
N ALA A 356 1.09 7.17 -24.13
CA ALA A 356 1.21 5.92 -24.88
C ALA A 356 2.36 5.06 -24.32
N GLY A 357 2.09 3.77 -24.00
CA GLY A 357 3.07 2.82 -23.49
C GLY A 357 3.32 2.91 -21.98
N PHE A 358 2.50 3.61 -21.23
CA PHE A 358 2.61 3.71 -19.77
C PHE A 358 2.22 2.37 -19.10
N ASP A 359 3.15 1.76 -18.34
CA ASP A 359 2.90 0.53 -17.59
C ASP A 359 2.27 0.84 -16.23
N GLN A 360 1.05 0.36 -16.04
CA GLN A 360 0.18 0.66 -14.89
C GLN A 360 0.26 -0.41 -13.79
N THR A 361 0.92 -1.52 -14.05
CA THR A 361 0.95 -2.66 -13.13
C THR A 361 1.76 -2.37 -11.86
N ILE A 362 1.58 -3.19 -10.83
CA ILE A 362 2.45 -3.16 -9.64
C ILE A 362 3.90 -3.43 -10.05
N ALA A 363 4.14 -4.35 -10.99
CA ALA A 363 5.46 -4.62 -11.56
C ALA A 363 6.04 -3.40 -12.30
N GLY A 364 5.18 -2.57 -12.95
CA GLY A 364 5.52 -1.29 -13.58
C GLY A 364 5.61 -0.10 -12.61
N GLY A 365 5.66 -0.33 -11.29
CA GLY A 365 5.82 0.75 -10.29
C GLY A 365 4.53 1.47 -9.93
N HIS A 366 3.43 0.72 -9.75
CA HIS A 366 2.13 1.25 -9.33
C HIS A 366 1.62 2.40 -10.21
N GLY A 367 1.66 2.21 -11.53
CA GLY A 367 1.21 3.25 -12.44
C GLY A 367 2.04 4.55 -12.34
N GLY A 368 3.35 4.43 -12.18
CA GLY A 368 4.28 5.57 -12.06
C GLY A 368 4.37 6.19 -10.68
N GLY A 369 3.59 5.72 -9.71
CA GLY A 369 3.59 6.26 -8.35
C GLY A 369 4.92 6.11 -7.62
N ASP A 370 5.64 5.00 -7.83
CA ASP A 370 6.95 4.75 -7.22
C ASP A 370 8.02 5.76 -7.70
N MET A 371 8.00 6.11 -8.98
CA MET A 371 8.88 7.15 -9.54
C MET A 371 8.41 8.54 -9.13
N GLY A 372 7.11 8.77 -9.11
CA GLY A 372 6.49 10.03 -8.72
C GLY A 372 6.80 10.43 -7.28
N ILE A 373 6.74 9.48 -6.33
CA ILE A 373 7.04 9.77 -4.93
C ILE A 373 8.51 10.14 -4.72
N MET A 374 9.43 9.48 -5.44
CA MET A 374 10.86 9.82 -5.35
C MET A 374 11.18 11.20 -5.97
N ALA A 375 10.48 11.57 -7.04
CA ALA A 375 10.59 12.92 -7.61
C ALA A 375 10.10 13.97 -6.62
N ASP A 376 8.88 13.81 -6.07
CA ASP A 376 8.28 14.73 -5.11
C ASP A 376 9.09 14.79 -3.78
N LEU A 377 9.68 13.65 -3.33
CA LEU A 377 10.59 13.61 -2.19
C LEU A 377 11.81 14.52 -2.41
N TYR A 378 12.41 14.45 -3.61
CA TYR A 378 13.54 15.31 -3.96
C TYR A 378 13.15 16.79 -3.93
N ASP A 379 12.04 17.14 -4.58
CA ASP A 379 11.59 18.53 -4.65
C ASP A 379 11.25 19.07 -3.24
N TYR A 380 10.62 18.22 -2.40
CA TYR A 380 10.33 18.59 -1.02
C TYR A 380 11.57 18.79 -0.15
N LEU A 381 12.55 17.87 -0.23
CA LEU A 381 13.72 17.91 0.68
C LEU A 381 14.85 18.82 0.17
N ALA A 382 15.15 18.77 -1.13
CA ALA A 382 16.28 19.49 -1.71
C ALA A 382 15.92 20.92 -2.12
N LEU A 383 14.70 21.13 -2.65
CA LEU A 383 14.24 22.42 -3.18
C LEU A 383 13.28 23.15 -2.23
N ASN A 384 12.82 22.48 -1.17
CA ASN A 384 11.79 22.96 -0.25
C ASN A 384 10.46 23.33 -0.96
N GLN A 385 10.10 22.54 -1.95
CA GLN A 385 8.90 22.69 -2.79
C GLN A 385 7.97 21.46 -2.61
N PRO A 386 7.18 21.39 -1.51
CA PRO A 386 6.23 20.31 -1.32
C PRO A 386 5.10 20.39 -2.34
N SER A 387 4.74 19.27 -2.97
CA SER A 387 3.52 19.14 -3.75
C SER A 387 2.32 18.86 -2.84
N ASP A 388 1.11 19.02 -3.37
CA ASP A 388 -0.14 18.63 -2.68
C ASP A 388 -0.24 17.11 -2.45
N SER A 389 0.63 16.32 -3.10
CA SER A 389 0.69 14.88 -2.93
C SER A 389 1.48 14.44 -1.70
N ILE A 390 2.26 15.34 -1.05
CA ILE A 390 3.08 14.96 0.10
C ILE A 390 2.22 14.32 1.20
N SER A 391 2.56 13.09 1.50
CA SER A 391 1.93 12.24 2.52
C SER A 391 2.88 12.12 3.72
N ASP A 392 2.97 13.18 4.53
CA ASP A 392 3.80 13.16 5.74
C ASP A 392 3.22 12.22 6.82
N LEU A 393 3.97 12.00 7.90
CA LEU A 393 3.54 11.14 9.01
C LEU A 393 2.27 11.63 9.69
N LYS A 394 2.00 12.94 9.71
CA LYS A 394 0.76 13.49 10.30
C LYS A 394 -0.46 13.11 9.47
N VAL A 395 -0.42 13.41 8.17
CA VAL A 395 -1.51 13.08 7.23
C VAL A 395 -1.74 11.58 7.17
N SER A 396 -0.64 10.81 7.10
CA SER A 396 -0.69 9.35 7.03
C SER A 396 -1.18 8.71 8.33
N CYS A 397 -0.82 9.26 9.49
CA CYS A 397 -1.38 8.82 10.77
C CYS A 397 -2.91 8.97 10.76
N MET A 398 -3.46 10.12 10.35
CA MET A 398 -4.90 10.34 10.32
C MET A 398 -5.60 9.35 9.40
N SER A 399 -5.07 9.08 8.21
CA SER A 399 -5.65 8.09 7.28
C SER A 399 -5.53 6.65 7.78
N HIS A 400 -4.45 6.29 8.48
CA HIS A 400 -4.30 4.97 9.12
C HIS A 400 -5.28 4.78 10.28
N LEU A 401 -5.52 5.83 11.08
CA LEU A 401 -6.50 5.78 12.17
C LEU A 401 -7.91 5.49 11.65
N ILE A 402 -8.25 5.88 10.40
CA ILE A 402 -9.52 5.47 9.76
C ILE A 402 -9.59 3.94 9.62
N CYS A 403 -8.50 3.28 9.20
CA CYS A 403 -8.46 1.82 9.06
C CYS A 403 -8.67 1.11 10.43
N PHE A 404 -7.98 1.57 11.46
CA PHE A 404 -8.16 1.01 12.82
C PHE A 404 -9.56 1.25 13.36
N ALA A 405 -10.10 2.46 13.19
CA ALA A 405 -11.46 2.79 13.57
C ALA A 405 -12.51 1.96 12.80
N ALA A 406 -12.26 1.68 11.51
CA ALA A 406 -13.12 0.83 10.70
C ALA A 406 -13.12 -0.62 11.21
N GLU A 407 -11.96 -1.14 11.61
CA GLU A 407 -11.89 -2.50 12.19
C GLU A 407 -12.58 -2.57 13.55
N ASP A 408 -12.39 -1.57 14.39
CA ASP A 408 -13.09 -1.44 15.67
C ASP A 408 -14.62 -1.30 15.49
N ALA A 409 -15.05 -0.47 14.55
CA ALA A 409 -16.47 -0.31 14.20
C ALA A 409 -17.09 -1.63 13.76
N ARG A 410 -16.40 -2.38 12.88
CA ARG A 410 -16.82 -3.69 12.39
C ARG A 410 -16.95 -4.72 13.51
N LYS A 411 -15.92 -4.84 14.36
CA LYS A 411 -15.88 -5.83 15.44
C LYS A 411 -16.89 -5.54 16.56
N LYS A 412 -17.13 -4.25 16.85
CA LYS A 412 -18.01 -3.81 17.93
C LYS A 412 -19.45 -3.51 17.48
N GLY A 413 -19.70 -3.39 16.17
CA GLY A 413 -21.02 -3.01 15.62
C GLY A 413 -21.44 -1.59 15.96
N VAL A 414 -20.51 -0.63 15.98
CA VAL A 414 -20.74 0.75 16.41
C VAL A 414 -20.25 1.76 15.35
N THR A 415 -20.72 3.00 15.48
CA THR A 415 -20.11 4.15 14.81
C THR A 415 -18.98 4.69 15.68
N VAL A 416 -17.79 4.85 15.12
CA VAL A 416 -16.63 5.44 15.80
C VAL A 416 -16.56 6.92 15.49
N ASP A 417 -16.54 7.76 16.53
CA ASP A 417 -16.22 9.18 16.46
C ASP A 417 -14.68 9.34 16.46
N MET A 418 -14.14 9.95 15.41
CA MET A 418 -12.69 10.04 15.21
C MET A 418 -12.00 10.99 16.20
N GLY A 419 -12.68 12.02 16.68
CA GLY A 419 -12.14 12.91 17.70
C GLY A 419 -11.93 12.16 19.02
N THR A 420 -12.94 11.43 19.46
CA THR A 420 -12.87 10.56 20.66
C THR A 420 -11.83 9.43 20.44
N TYR A 421 -11.74 8.89 19.23
CA TYR A 421 -10.76 7.83 18.91
C TYR A 421 -9.33 8.35 19.01
N LEU A 422 -9.04 9.51 18.43
CA LEU A 422 -7.73 10.14 18.46
C LEU A 422 -7.29 10.50 19.89
N SER A 423 -8.20 11.04 20.72
CA SER A 423 -7.88 11.47 22.09
C SER A 423 -7.34 10.34 22.98
N GLN A 424 -7.61 9.06 22.65
CA GLN A 424 -7.07 7.91 23.36
C GLN A 424 -5.52 7.78 23.21
N PHE A 425 -4.94 8.41 22.20
CA PHE A 425 -3.50 8.35 21.91
C PHE A 425 -2.76 9.64 22.32
N GLU A 426 -3.50 10.73 22.57
CA GLU A 426 -2.94 12.02 23.00
C GLU A 426 -2.45 12.02 24.46
N SER A 427 -3.04 11.16 25.28
CA SER A 427 -2.68 11.06 26.69
C SER A 427 -1.51 10.09 26.88
N LYS A 428 -0.28 10.65 27.01
CA LYS A 428 1.05 10.10 27.31
C LYS A 428 1.84 9.53 26.16
#